data_80f07e9e8e38a3a661dea58bddfc66c5
#
_entry.id   80f07e9e8e38a3a661dea58bddfc66c5
#
_cell.length_a   1.000
_cell.length_b   1.000
_cell.length_c   1.000
_cell.angle_alpha   90.00
_cell.angle_beta   90.00
_cell.angle_gamma   90.00
#
_symmetry.space_group_name_H-M   'P 1'
#
loop_
_entity.id
_entity.type
_entity.pdbx_description
1 polymer ?
#
loop_
_entity_poly.entity_id
_entity_poly.type
_entity_poly.pdbx_seq_one_letter_code
_entity_poly.pdbx_strand_id
1 'polypeptide(L)'
;MAINDSFLKEIDFTKEELVELIDLGLKFKELKKKKIPHKYLEGLNIALIFEKTSTRTRSAFTVAGQDLGMNVTYLGSSEIQLGKKESVIDTAKVLGSMFDGIEYRGFKQEDVEALAEYSGVPVWNGLTDTWHPTQMIADFMTLKEVLGKLEGLTIAYVGDGRNNMANSLLVTSAILGVNVKIIAPASLQPEAEIIEVAQKYNNGAELTITDDLAAVKGVDMLYTDVWVSMGEKVDFKERIDLLLPYQINAELLAKTENPDVIVMHCLPAFHDLNTEIGQEIYDKYGLAELEITDEIFQKYSSIIFQEAENRMHSIKAIMYNSLKAI
;
A
#
# COMPACT_ATOMS: atom_id res chain seq x y z
N MET A 1 12.21 20.82 10.61
CA MET A 1 11.30 20.08 11.48
C MET A 1 10.34 19.17 10.70
N ALA A 2 9.66 19.65 9.69
CA ALA A 2 8.57 18.90 9.05
C ALA A 2 8.97 17.66 8.22
N ILE A 3 10.15 17.61 7.61
CA ILE A 3 10.53 16.45 6.77
C ILE A 3 10.74 15.19 7.61
N ASN A 4 11.30 15.30 8.81
CA ASN A 4 11.58 14.14 9.67
C ASN A 4 10.35 13.54 10.35
N ASP A 5 9.21 14.25 10.35
CA ASP A 5 7.95 13.78 10.93
C ASP A 5 6.95 13.29 9.88
N SER A 6 7.28 13.45 8.60
CA SER A 6 6.46 13.00 7.46
C SER A 6 6.66 11.53 7.15
N PHE A 7 5.67 10.90 6.49
CA PHE A 7 5.74 9.50 6.04
C PHE A 7 5.55 9.44 4.52
N LEU A 8 6.65 9.66 3.77
CA LEU A 8 6.61 9.85 2.32
C LEU A 8 7.03 8.61 1.54
N LYS A 9 8.05 7.91 2.03
CA LYS A 9 8.64 6.70 1.46
C LYS A 9 9.12 5.79 2.58
N GLU A 10 9.18 4.51 2.31
CA GLU A 10 9.65 3.50 3.25
C GLU A 10 11.13 3.69 3.62
N ILE A 11 11.93 4.17 2.67
CA ILE A 11 13.39 4.41 2.85
C ILE A 11 13.73 5.59 3.77
N ASP A 12 12.75 6.36 4.16
CA ASP A 12 12.92 7.46 5.12
C ASP A 12 13.00 6.94 6.58
N PHE A 13 12.80 5.62 6.77
CA PHE A 13 12.72 4.96 8.09
C PHE A 13 13.70 3.80 8.19
N THR A 14 14.20 3.59 9.40
CA THR A 14 14.98 2.39 9.75
C THR A 14 14.07 1.17 9.95
N LYS A 15 14.68 -0.02 9.96
CA LYS A 15 13.98 -1.28 10.29
C LYS A 15 13.26 -1.18 11.64
N GLU A 16 13.94 -0.65 12.64
CA GLU A 16 13.42 -0.51 14.01
C GLU A 16 12.20 0.40 14.05
N GLU A 17 12.23 1.55 13.36
CA GLU A 17 11.12 2.49 13.28
C GLU A 17 9.91 1.88 12.54
N LEU A 18 10.12 1.13 11.44
CA LEU A 18 9.03 0.43 10.76
C LEU A 18 8.40 -0.66 11.64
N VAL A 19 9.22 -1.42 12.39
CA VAL A 19 8.73 -2.43 13.34
C VAL A 19 7.93 -1.76 14.47
N GLU A 20 8.39 -0.63 15.00
CA GLU A 20 7.66 0.14 16.01
C GLU A 20 6.30 0.62 15.49
N LEU A 21 6.21 1.08 14.24
CA LEU A 21 4.94 1.47 13.61
C LEU A 21 3.99 0.28 13.45
N ILE A 22 4.51 -0.88 13.05
CA ILE A 22 3.73 -2.13 12.95
C ILE A 22 3.16 -2.51 14.32
N ASP A 23 3.99 -2.51 15.36
CA ASP A 23 3.58 -2.87 16.72
C ASP A 23 2.61 -1.87 17.33
N LEU A 24 2.80 -0.58 17.06
CA LEU A 24 1.89 0.47 17.48
C LEU A 24 0.52 0.32 16.77
N GLY A 25 0.51 -0.04 15.48
CA GLY A 25 -0.71 -0.34 14.73
C GLY A 25 -1.49 -1.50 15.34
N LEU A 26 -0.81 -2.58 15.70
CA LEU A 26 -1.41 -3.73 16.42
C LEU A 26 -2.00 -3.32 17.77
N LYS A 27 -1.32 -2.45 18.51
CA LYS A 27 -1.82 -1.89 19.77
C LYS A 27 -3.09 -1.05 19.55
N PHE A 28 -3.12 -0.19 18.53
CA PHE A 28 -4.33 0.58 18.20
C PHE A 28 -5.50 -0.31 17.77
N LYS A 29 -5.22 -1.40 17.06
CA LYS A 29 -6.23 -2.41 16.71
C LYS A 29 -6.84 -3.04 17.97
N GLU A 30 -6.00 -3.42 18.92
CA GLU A 30 -6.45 -3.98 20.19
C GLU A 30 -7.30 -2.99 20.99
N LEU A 31 -6.88 -1.73 21.10
CA LEU A 31 -7.63 -0.68 21.77
C LEU A 31 -9.03 -0.50 21.15
N LYS A 32 -9.11 -0.43 19.81
CA LYS A 32 -10.39 -0.31 19.11
C LYS A 32 -11.27 -1.53 19.33
N LYS A 33 -10.73 -2.73 19.20
CA LYS A 33 -11.46 -4.00 19.44
C LYS A 33 -12.03 -4.08 20.87
N LYS A 34 -11.28 -3.59 21.85
CA LYS A 34 -11.73 -3.50 23.26
C LYS A 34 -12.60 -2.29 23.55
N LYS A 35 -12.89 -1.44 22.56
CA LYS A 35 -13.65 -0.18 22.70
C LYS A 35 -13.05 0.76 23.75
N ILE A 36 -11.73 0.76 23.90
CA ILE A 36 -10.99 1.68 24.78
C ILE A 36 -10.78 2.99 24.03
N PRO A 37 -11.27 4.13 24.54
CA PRO A 37 -11.02 5.45 23.93
C PRO A 37 -9.51 5.75 23.85
N HIS A 38 -9.07 6.27 22.69
CA HIS A 38 -7.66 6.59 22.47
C HIS A 38 -7.48 7.88 21.66
N LYS A 39 -8.19 8.94 22.11
CA LYS A 39 -8.15 10.28 21.52
C LYS A 39 -6.87 11.04 21.88
N TYR A 40 -5.72 10.47 21.52
CA TYR A 40 -4.42 11.01 21.89
C TYR A 40 -3.99 12.28 21.16
N LEU A 41 -4.71 12.66 20.09
CA LEU A 41 -4.48 13.84 19.26
C LEU A 41 -5.73 14.72 19.22
N GLU A 42 -6.44 14.83 20.34
CA GLU A 42 -7.73 15.55 20.42
C GLU A 42 -7.52 17.04 20.08
N GLY A 43 -8.38 17.53 19.19
CA GLY A 43 -8.40 18.95 18.78
C GLY A 43 -7.54 19.29 17.58
N LEU A 44 -6.62 18.43 17.15
CA LEU A 44 -5.84 18.66 15.94
C LEU A 44 -6.71 18.54 14.69
N ASN A 45 -6.29 19.23 13.62
CA ASN A 45 -7.01 19.28 12.34
C ASN A 45 -6.13 18.74 11.23
N ILE A 46 -6.64 17.82 10.42
CA ILE A 46 -5.88 17.26 9.28
C ILE A 46 -6.63 17.45 7.96
N ALA A 47 -5.87 17.69 6.89
CA ALA A 47 -6.38 17.72 5.52
C ALA A 47 -6.09 16.41 4.80
N LEU A 48 -7.07 15.91 4.04
CA LEU A 48 -6.91 14.76 3.15
C LEU A 48 -7.06 15.22 1.70
N ILE A 49 -5.95 15.25 0.96
CA ILE A 49 -5.89 15.69 -0.44
C ILE A 49 -5.94 14.46 -1.36
N PHE A 50 -6.94 14.42 -2.23
CA PHE A 50 -7.14 13.29 -3.15
C PHE A 50 -7.22 13.77 -4.60
N GLU A 51 -6.17 13.55 -5.38
CA GLU A 51 -6.22 13.67 -6.84
C GLU A 51 -6.74 12.39 -7.50
N LYS A 52 -6.49 11.22 -6.89
CA LYS A 52 -7.06 9.92 -7.25
C LYS A 52 -8.13 9.52 -6.24
N THR A 53 -9.30 9.10 -6.72
CA THR A 53 -10.37 8.60 -5.86
C THR A 53 -9.92 7.35 -5.09
N SER A 54 -10.43 7.18 -3.88
CA SER A 54 -10.18 5.97 -3.07
C SER A 54 -11.22 5.81 -1.98
N THR A 55 -11.89 4.67 -1.94
CA THR A 55 -12.78 4.29 -0.85
C THR A 55 -12.00 3.95 0.41
N ARG A 56 -11.00 3.06 0.28
CA ARG A 56 -10.25 2.52 1.42
C ARG A 56 -9.36 3.55 2.10
N THR A 57 -8.48 4.22 1.35
CA THR A 57 -7.56 5.22 1.93
C THR A 57 -8.33 6.36 2.58
N ARG A 58 -9.37 6.90 1.90
CA ARG A 58 -10.21 7.94 2.47
C ARG A 58 -10.87 7.50 3.78
N SER A 59 -11.53 6.33 3.77
CA SER A 59 -12.20 5.81 4.97
C SER A 59 -11.22 5.53 6.10
N ALA A 60 -10.05 4.94 5.77
CA ALA A 60 -9.03 4.60 6.76
C ALA A 60 -8.46 5.86 7.45
N PHE A 61 -8.06 6.89 6.69
CA PHE A 61 -7.58 8.15 7.28
C PHE A 61 -8.68 8.88 8.06
N THR A 62 -9.91 8.92 7.51
CA THR A 62 -11.03 9.57 8.20
C THR A 62 -11.31 8.92 9.56
N VAL A 63 -11.48 7.59 9.58
CA VAL A 63 -11.78 6.88 10.83
C VAL A 63 -10.59 6.88 11.78
N ALA A 64 -9.37 6.74 11.27
CA ALA A 64 -8.16 6.81 12.08
C ALA A 64 -8.02 8.17 12.77
N GLY A 65 -8.22 9.26 12.03
CA GLY A 65 -8.19 10.62 12.58
C GLY A 65 -9.25 10.82 13.66
N GLN A 66 -10.49 10.43 13.38
CA GLN A 66 -11.61 10.54 14.35
C GLN A 66 -11.37 9.69 15.62
N ASP A 67 -10.85 8.47 15.49
CA ASP A 67 -10.53 7.62 16.64
C ASP A 67 -9.43 8.24 17.52
N LEU A 68 -8.46 8.95 16.90
CA LEU A 68 -7.41 9.70 17.61
C LEU A 68 -7.89 11.07 18.15
N GLY A 69 -9.13 11.48 17.86
CA GLY A 69 -9.73 12.73 18.34
C GLY A 69 -9.51 13.93 17.43
N MET A 70 -8.98 13.74 16.22
CA MET A 70 -8.74 14.81 15.26
C MET A 70 -10.00 15.18 14.45
N ASN A 71 -10.04 16.41 13.96
CA ASN A 71 -10.97 16.86 12.94
C ASN A 71 -10.38 16.57 11.55
N VAL A 72 -11.16 15.99 10.66
CA VAL A 72 -10.71 15.56 9.34
C VAL A 72 -11.45 16.32 8.24
N THR A 73 -10.71 16.98 7.37
CA THR A 73 -11.26 17.69 6.20
C THR A 73 -10.83 16.99 4.93
N TYR A 74 -11.79 16.57 4.12
CA TYR A 74 -11.54 15.95 2.81
C TYR A 74 -11.52 17.01 1.71
N LEU A 75 -10.50 16.96 0.87
CA LEU A 75 -10.26 17.86 -0.26
C LEU A 75 -10.09 17.03 -1.54
N GLY A 76 -11.20 16.79 -2.25
CA GLY A 76 -11.21 16.03 -3.50
C GLY A 76 -10.73 16.84 -4.70
N SER A 77 -10.36 16.16 -5.79
CA SER A 77 -9.81 16.78 -7.02
C SER A 77 -10.73 17.80 -7.71
N SER A 78 -12.03 17.74 -7.45
CA SER A 78 -13.01 18.74 -7.93
C SER A 78 -13.15 19.95 -7.00
N GLU A 79 -12.65 19.87 -5.78
CA GLU A 79 -12.82 20.86 -4.71
C GLU A 79 -11.58 21.72 -4.49
N ILE A 80 -10.42 21.27 -5.00
CA ILE A 80 -9.12 21.97 -4.87
C ILE A 80 -8.58 22.43 -6.20
N GLN A 81 -7.68 23.43 -6.13
CA GLN A 81 -7.05 24.04 -7.31
C GLN A 81 -5.61 23.55 -7.53
N LEU A 82 -5.16 22.55 -6.77
CA LEU A 82 -3.81 22.00 -6.77
C LEU A 82 -3.36 21.66 -8.22
N GLY A 83 -2.22 22.21 -8.63
CA GLY A 83 -1.64 21.98 -9.96
C GLY A 83 -2.42 22.56 -11.13
N LYS A 84 -3.58 23.21 -10.89
CA LYS A 84 -4.43 23.82 -11.94
C LYS A 84 -4.37 25.34 -11.94
N LYS A 85 -4.82 25.97 -10.86
CA LYS A 85 -4.80 27.43 -10.67
C LYS A 85 -3.87 27.85 -9.53
N GLU A 86 -3.44 26.90 -8.73
CA GLU A 86 -2.54 27.14 -7.59
C GLU A 86 -1.37 26.14 -7.66
N SER A 87 -0.17 26.61 -7.39
CA SER A 87 1.01 25.73 -7.34
C SER A 87 0.96 24.81 -6.12
N VAL A 88 1.64 23.64 -6.21
CA VAL A 88 1.77 22.72 -5.07
C VAL A 88 2.38 23.43 -3.88
N ILE A 89 3.38 24.31 -4.11
CA ILE A 89 4.07 25.07 -3.06
C ILE A 89 3.14 26.06 -2.36
N ASP A 90 2.30 26.79 -3.12
CA ASP A 90 1.36 27.75 -2.53
C ASP A 90 0.27 27.01 -1.73
N THR A 91 -0.28 25.94 -2.30
CA THR A 91 -1.23 25.06 -1.59
C THR A 91 -0.62 24.50 -0.30
N ALA A 92 0.64 24.04 -0.34
CA ALA A 92 1.35 23.54 0.84
C ALA A 92 1.40 24.58 1.96
N LYS A 93 1.81 25.83 1.64
CA LYS A 93 1.89 26.93 2.61
C LYS A 93 0.53 27.32 3.18
N VAL A 94 -0.50 27.38 2.32
CA VAL A 94 -1.87 27.70 2.76
C VAL A 94 -2.40 26.62 3.70
N LEU A 95 -2.34 25.35 3.30
CA LEU A 95 -2.86 24.26 4.12
C LEU A 95 -2.04 24.07 5.41
N GLY A 96 -0.70 24.18 5.33
CA GLY A 96 0.17 24.12 6.50
C GLY A 96 -0.06 25.24 7.52
N SER A 97 -0.65 26.37 7.10
CA SER A 97 -1.06 27.43 8.05
C SER A 97 -2.39 27.16 8.76
N MET A 98 -3.17 26.17 8.30
CA MET A 98 -4.52 25.87 8.79
C MET A 98 -4.64 24.52 9.46
N PHE A 99 -3.82 23.54 9.03
CA PHE A 99 -3.90 22.15 9.46
C PHE A 99 -2.63 21.74 10.19
N ASP A 100 -2.75 20.77 11.07
CA ASP A 100 -1.65 20.19 11.85
C ASP A 100 -0.96 19.03 11.12
N GLY A 101 -1.57 18.52 10.05
CA GLY A 101 -1.02 17.47 9.19
C GLY A 101 -1.80 17.31 7.88
N ILE A 102 -1.14 16.79 6.86
CA ILE A 102 -1.69 16.66 5.50
C ILE A 102 -1.49 15.24 4.99
N GLU A 103 -2.56 14.58 4.55
CA GLU A 103 -2.47 13.37 3.72
C GLU A 103 -2.57 13.76 2.26
N TYR A 104 -1.78 13.10 1.43
CA TYR A 104 -1.83 13.25 -0.02
C TYR A 104 -1.92 11.90 -0.71
N ARG A 105 -2.91 11.78 -1.60
CA ARG A 105 -3.04 10.66 -2.53
C ARG A 105 -3.16 11.19 -3.96
N GLY A 106 -2.14 10.96 -4.75
CA GLY A 106 -2.05 11.54 -6.10
C GLY A 106 -1.22 10.71 -7.06
N PHE A 107 -0.57 11.40 -7.99
CA PHE A 107 0.20 10.78 -9.06
C PHE A 107 1.70 10.87 -8.78
N LYS A 108 2.22 12.07 -8.62
CA LYS A 108 3.65 12.34 -8.59
C LYS A 108 4.22 12.28 -7.19
N GLN A 109 5.37 11.64 -7.06
CA GLN A 109 6.12 11.62 -5.80
C GLN A 109 6.64 13.02 -5.44
N GLU A 110 7.04 13.81 -6.44
CA GLU A 110 7.53 15.18 -6.24
C GLU A 110 6.48 16.09 -5.61
N ASP A 111 5.19 15.86 -5.88
CA ASP A 111 4.11 16.68 -5.33
C ASP A 111 3.95 16.44 -3.82
N VAL A 112 4.00 15.19 -3.36
CA VAL A 112 3.94 14.89 -1.91
C VAL A 112 5.20 15.33 -1.18
N GLU A 113 6.36 15.27 -1.81
CA GLU A 113 7.63 15.77 -1.27
C GLU A 113 7.60 17.29 -1.15
N ALA A 114 7.10 18.00 -2.17
CA ALA A 114 6.91 19.45 -2.11
C ALA A 114 5.91 19.88 -1.02
N LEU A 115 4.80 19.12 -0.85
CA LEU A 115 3.89 19.35 0.27
C LEU A 115 4.62 19.25 1.62
N ALA A 116 5.45 18.24 1.81
CA ALA A 116 6.21 18.06 3.05
C ALA A 116 7.27 19.15 3.27
N GLU A 117 7.95 19.57 2.19
CA GLU A 117 8.99 20.59 2.27
C GLU A 117 8.42 21.99 2.63
N TYR A 118 7.27 22.34 2.04
CA TYR A 118 6.77 23.72 2.10
C TYR A 118 5.58 23.95 3.05
N SER A 119 4.91 22.90 3.55
CA SER A 119 3.76 23.06 4.44
C SER A 119 4.15 23.47 5.88
N GLY A 120 5.30 23.01 6.36
CA GLY A 120 5.72 23.17 7.75
C GLY A 120 5.04 22.24 8.75
N VAL A 121 4.21 21.29 8.26
CA VAL A 121 3.52 20.25 9.05
C VAL A 121 3.82 18.86 8.49
N PRO A 122 3.63 17.77 9.26
CA PRO A 122 3.80 16.42 8.77
C PRO A 122 2.90 16.10 7.58
N VAL A 123 3.45 15.40 6.59
CA VAL A 123 2.74 14.94 5.39
C VAL A 123 2.82 13.42 5.29
N TRP A 124 1.70 12.79 4.96
CA TRP A 124 1.58 11.34 4.81
C TRP A 124 1.21 10.98 3.38
N ASN A 125 2.03 10.13 2.77
CA ASN A 125 1.81 9.61 1.42
C ASN A 125 0.76 8.48 1.44
N GLY A 126 -0.48 8.81 1.08
CA GLY A 126 -1.56 7.84 0.93
C GLY A 126 -1.40 6.92 -0.28
N LEU A 127 -0.75 7.40 -1.35
CA LEU A 127 -0.29 6.69 -2.54
C LEU A 127 0.23 7.70 -3.57
N THR A 128 1.33 7.34 -4.24
CA THR A 128 1.77 7.94 -5.52
C THR A 128 1.93 6.83 -6.57
N ASP A 129 2.32 7.19 -7.80
CA ASP A 129 2.61 6.20 -8.84
C ASP A 129 3.84 5.34 -8.51
N THR A 130 4.75 5.83 -7.66
CA THR A 130 6.00 5.12 -7.29
C THR A 130 5.87 4.35 -5.98
N TRP A 131 5.19 4.92 -4.95
CA TRP A 131 5.20 4.42 -3.59
C TRP A 131 3.79 4.33 -2.98
N HIS A 132 3.60 3.30 -2.13
CA HIS A 132 2.40 3.16 -1.29
C HIS A 132 2.77 2.79 0.16
N PRO A 133 3.51 3.66 0.88
CA PRO A 133 4.15 3.30 2.15
C PRO A 133 3.14 2.97 3.26
N THR A 134 1.97 3.63 3.29
CA THR A 134 0.94 3.34 4.29
C THR A 134 0.30 1.96 4.13
N GLN A 135 0.33 1.38 2.91
CA GLN A 135 -0.10 0.01 2.67
C GLN A 135 0.88 -0.97 3.30
N MET A 136 2.18 -0.73 3.13
CA MET A 136 3.23 -1.63 3.64
C MET A 136 3.11 -1.86 5.15
N ILE A 137 2.87 -0.82 5.94
CA ILE A 137 2.69 -1.00 7.37
C ILE A 137 1.50 -1.92 7.67
N ALA A 138 0.39 -1.81 6.93
CA ALA A 138 -0.77 -2.69 7.08
C ALA A 138 -0.48 -4.14 6.65
N ASP A 139 0.27 -4.32 5.56
CA ASP A 139 0.61 -5.63 5.04
C ASP A 139 1.51 -6.39 6.02
N PHE A 140 2.56 -5.75 6.53
CA PHE A 140 3.44 -6.37 7.50
C PHE A 140 2.79 -6.52 8.89
N MET A 141 1.82 -5.67 9.26
CA MET A 141 0.93 -5.93 10.40
C MET A 141 0.16 -7.24 10.20
N THR A 142 -0.42 -7.43 9.01
CA THR A 142 -1.22 -8.61 8.69
C THR A 142 -0.36 -9.87 8.70
N LEU A 143 0.82 -9.83 8.08
CA LEU A 143 1.79 -10.92 8.15
C LEU A 143 2.13 -11.29 9.60
N LYS A 144 2.43 -10.30 10.44
CA LYS A 144 2.77 -10.52 11.85
C LYS A 144 1.59 -11.09 12.64
N GLU A 145 0.35 -10.67 12.37
CA GLU A 145 -0.85 -11.23 13.02
C GLU A 145 -1.14 -12.67 12.60
N VAL A 146 -1.04 -12.96 11.29
CA VAL A 146 -1.44 -14.27 10.74
C VAL A 146 -0.36 -15.31 10.91
N LEU A 147 0.92 -14.95 10.67
CA LEU A 147 2.06 -15.87 10.72
C LEU A 147 2.85 -15.79 12.03
N GLY A 148 2.53 -14.85 12.92
CA GLY A 148 3.12 -14.70 14.26
C GLY A 148 4.52 -14.09 14.28
N LYS A 149 5.15 -13.85 13.14
CA LYS A 149 6.51 -13.32 13.00
C LYS A 149 6.70 -12.61 11.66
N LEU A 150 7.81 -11.90 11.52
CA LEU A 150 8.30 -11.40 10.22
C LEU A 150 9.62 -12.05 9.84
N GLU A 151 10.46 -12.32 10.82
CA GLU A 151 11.79 -12.91 10.61
C GLU A 151 11.72 -14.30 9.97
N GLY A 152 12.53 -14.50 8.95
CA GLY A 152 12.66 -15.76 8.22
C GLY A 152 11.51 -16.07 7.28
N LEU A 153 10.55 -15.14 7.08
CA LEU A 153 9.53 -15.31 6.05
C LEU A 153 10.10 -15.07 4.66
N THR A 154 9.52 -15.76 3.70
CA THR A 154 9.72 -15.52 2.27
C THR A 154 8.38 -15.20 1.64
N ILE A 155 8.28 -14.00 1.06
CA ILE A 155 7.05 -13.53 0.40
C ILE A 155 7.27 -13.42 -1.12
N ALA A 156 6.22 -13.57 -1.90
CA ALA A 156 6.28 -13.39 -3.33
C ALA A 156 5.17 -12.46 -3.83
N TYR A 157 5.57 -11.43 -4.57
CA TYR A 157 4.66 -10.65 -5.41
C TYR A 157 4.58 -11.29 -6.79
N VAL A 158 3.38 -11.50 -7.32
CA VAL A 158 3.14 -12.13 -8.63
C VAL A 158 2.23 -11.25 -9.47
N GLY A 159 2.70 -10.77 -10.62
CA GLY A 159 1.93 -9.90 -11.50
C GLY A 159 2.75 -8.79 -12.16
N ASP A 160 2.24 -7.56 -12.18
CA ASP A 160 2.97 -6.38 -12.67
C ASP A 160 3.99 -5.90 -11.63
N GLY A 161 5.26 -6.27 -11.83
CA GLY A 161 6.36 -5.90 -10.94
C GLY A 161 6.80 -4.43 -11.05
N ARG A 162 6.19 -3.62 -11.92
CA ARG A 162 6.54 -2.19 -12.12
C ARG A 162 5.61 -1.24 -11.37
N ASN A 163 4.54 -1.74 -10.78
CA ASN A 163 3.61 -0.90 -10.06
C ASN A 163 4.13 -0.49 -8.66
N ASN A 164 3.48 0.50 -8.06
CA ASN A 164 3.88 1.04 -6.75
C ASN A 164 3.79 0.00 -5.63
N MET A 165 2.89 -0.99 -5.72
CA MET A 165 2.78 -2.06 -4.72
C MET A 165 4.00 -2.97 -4.75
N ALA A 166 4.43 -3.40 -5.95
CA ALA A 166 5.63 -4.21 -6.11
C ALA A 166 6.87 -3.46 -5.65
N ASN A 167 6.99 -2.16 -6.00
CA ASN A 167 8.09 -1.30 -5.57
C ASN A 167 8.16 -1.22 -4.03
N SER A 168 7.06 -0.82 -3.40
CA SER A 168 6.98 -0.67 -1.95
C SER A 168 7.21 -2.00 -1.22
N LEU A 169 6.65 -3.10 -1.73
CA LEU A 169 6.82 -4.42 -1.11
C LEU A 169 8.28 -4.89 -1.19
N LEU A 170 8.94 -4.71 -2.34
CA LEU A 170 10.35 -5.06 -2.52
C LEU A 170 11.25 -4.28 -1.55
N VAL A 171 11.06 -2.97 -1.48
CA VAL A 171 11.90 -2.09 -0.65
C VAL A 171 11.63 -2.28 0.84
N THR A 172 10.36 -2.36 1.25
CA THR A 172 10.00 -2.59 2.66
C THR A 172 10.51 -3.94 3.14
N SER A 173 10.39 -4.98 2.32
CA SER A 173 10.91 -6.31 2.65
C SER A 173 12.43 -6.27 2.85
N ALA A 174 13.16 -5.59 1.97
CA ALA A 174 14.59 -5.39 2.09
C ALA A 174 14.96 -4.70 3.43
N ILE A 175 14.27 -3.60 3.76
CA ILE A 175 14.50 -2.87 5.02
C ILE A 175 14.20 -3.75 6.24
N LEU A 176 13.10 -4.50 6.22
CA LEU A 176 12.71 -5.35 7.33
C LEU A 176 13.54 -6.64 7.45
N GLY A 177 14.29 -7.01 6.42
CA GLY A 177 15.04 -8.27 6.36
C GLY A 177 14.13 -9.48 6.11
N VAL A 178 13.03 -9.28 5.40
CA VAL A 178 12.10 -10.32 4.95
C VAL A 178 12.46 -10.70 3.52
N ASN A 179 12.64 -12.00 3.24
CA ASN A 179 12.96 -12.45 1.88
C ASN A 179 11.79 -12.15 0.94
N VAL A 180 12.10 -11.63 -0.25
CA VAL A 180 11.08 -11.24 -1.22
C VAL A 180 11.43 -11.68 -2.63
N LYS A 181 10.43 -12.19 -3.33
CA LYS A 181 10.49 -12.57 -4.74
C LYS A 181 9.50 -11.74 -5.53
N ILE A 182 9.98 -10.99 -6.52
CA ILE A 182 9.12 -10.33 -7.51
C ILE A 182 9.09 -11.21 -8.75
N ILE A 183 7.94 -11.80 -9.01
CA ILE A 183 7.73 -12.76 -10.10
C ILE A 183 6.83 -12.09 -11.13
N ALA A 184 7.44 -11.60 -12.20
CA ALA A 184 6.79 -10.77 -13.20
C ALA A 184 7.38 -11.03 -14.59
N PRO A 185 6.59 -10.87 -15.67
CA PRO A 185 7.12 -10.91 -17.03
C PRO A 185 8.37 -10.02 -17.16
N ALA A 186 9.36 -10.43 -17.95
CA ALA A 186 10.63 -9.69 -18.09
C ALA A 186 10.44 -8.19 -18.44
N SER A 187 9.40 -7.86 -19.21
CA SER A 187 9.05 -6.48 -19.58
C SER A 187 8.33 -5.70 -18.48
N LEU A 188 7.89 -6.35 -17.41
CA LEU A 188 7.17 -5.78 -16.27
C LEU A 188 7.91 -6.02 -14.93
N GLN A 189 9.20 -6.29 -14.95
CA GLN A 189 10.01 -6.34 -13.73
C GLN A 189 10.26 -4.93 -13.20
N PRO A 190 10.55 -4.77 -11.90
CA PRO A 190 10.87 -3.47 -11.30
C PRO A 190 11.97 -2.74 -12.08
N GLU A 191 11.87 -1.43 -12.16
CA GLU A 191 12.91 -0.60 -12.76
C GLU A 191 14.22 -0.72 -11.98
N ALA A 192 15.35 -0.60 -12.71
CA ALA A 192 16.69 -0.78 -12.13
C ALA A 192 16.93 0.13 -10.90
N GLU A 193 16.41 1.35 -10.92
CA GLU A 193 16.52 2.30 -9.83
C GLU A 193 15.86 1.78 -8.53
N ILE A 194 14.70 1.13 -8.63
CA ILE A 194 14.01 0.54 -7.47
C ILE A 194 14.79 -0.65 -6.92
N ILE A 195 15.37 -1.46 -7.81
CA ILE A 195 16.22 -2.60 -7.40
C ILE A 195 17.47 -2.10 -6.66
N GLU A 196 18.13 -1.07 -7.16
CA GLU A 196 19.28 -0.43 -6.52
C GLU A 196 18.90 0.14 -5.13
N VAL A 197 17.75 0.78 -5.02
CA VAL A 197 17.22 1.27 -3.74
C VAL A 197 17.01 0.12 -2.77
N ALA A 198 16.33 -0.96 -3.18
CA ALA A 198 16.11 -2.13 -2.34
C ALA A 198 17.44 -2.76 -1.87
N GLN A 199 18.43 -2.89 -2.77
CA GLN A 199 19.76 -3.41 -2.43
C GLN A 199 20.48 -2.51 -1.42
N LYS A 200 20.41 -1.19 -1.60
CA LYS A 200 21.08 -0.20 -0.73
C LYS A 200 20.56 -0.24 0.71
N TYR A 201 19.25 -0.43 0.89
CA TYR A 201 18.60 -0.45 2.20
C TYR A 201 18.37 -1.86 2.75
N ASN A 202 18.95 -2.88 2.12
CA ASN A 202 18.75 -4.28 2.50
C ASN A 202 19.42 -4.63 3.84
N ASN A 203 18.63 -5.16 4.76
CA ASN A 203 19.05 -5.66 6.06
C ASN A 203 19.12 -7.21 6.11
N GLY A 204 19.69 -7.80 5.07
CA GLY A 204 19.95 -9.25 5.03
C GLY A 204 18.83 -10.10 4.42
N ALA A 205 17.86 -9.48 3.73
CA ALA A 205 16.86 -10.20 2.96
C ALA A 205 17.46 -10.80 1.67
N GLU A 206 16.97 -11.95 1.25
CA GLU A 206 17.17 -12.46 -0.10
C GLU A 206 16.18 -11.75 -1.05
N LEU A 207 16.71 -11.07 -2.06
CA LEU A 207 15.91 -10.36 -3.07
C LEU A 207 16.02 -11.11 -4.40
N THR A 208 14.89 -11.65 -4.88
CA THR A 208 14.82 -12.38 -6.16
C THR A 208 13.87 -11.65 -7.11
N ILE A 209 14.33 -11.41 -8.35
CA ILE A 209 13.52 -10.83 -9.41
C ILE A 209 13.60 -11.79 -10.60
N THR A 210 12.46 -12.32 -11.05
CA THR A 210 12.42 -13.37 -12.06
C THR A 210 11.09 -13.40 -12.80
N ASP A 211 11.08 -14.01 -13.98
CA ASP A 211 9.86 -14.37 -14.72
C ASP A 211 9.46 -15.85 -14.53
N ASP A 212 10.28 -16.62 -13.82
CA ASP A 212 10.03 -18.05 -13.56
C ASP A 212 9.00 -18.25 -12.44
N LEU A 213 7.82 -18.73 -12.79
CA LEU A 213 6.76 -19.06 -11.84
C LEU A 213 7.12 -20.21 -10.86
N ALA A 214 8.14 -21.02 -11.16
CA ALA A 214 8.62 -22.03 -10.21
C ALA A 214 9.24 -21.39 -8.96
N ALA A 215 9.63 -20.13 -9.01
CA ALA A 215 10.17 -19.39 -7.88
C ALA A 215 9.18 -19.22 -6.71
N VAL A 216 7.87 -19.46 -6.90
CA VAL A 216 6.88 -19.45 -5.80
C VAL A 216 7.09 -20.59 -4.80
N LYS A 217 7.92 -21.57 -5.14
CA LYS A 217 8.16 -22.73 -4.25
C LYS A 217 8.69 -22.27 -2.88
N GLY A 218 8.04 -22.77 -1.82
CA GLY A 218 8.43 -22.57 -0.44
C GLY A 218 8.12 -21.18 0.13
N VAL A 219 7.35 -20.34 -0.57
CA VAL A 219 6.96 -19.02 -0.03
C VAL A 219 5.89 -19.16 1.04
N ASP A 220 5.90 -18.23 2.00
CA ASP A 220 4.92 -18.15 3.09
C ASP A 220 3.69 -17.32 2.69
N MET A 221 3.86 -16.40 1.72
CA MET A 221 2.79 -15.52 1.25
C MET A 221 2.92 -15.23 -0.24
N LEU A 222 1.79 -15.30 -0.97
CA LEU A 222 1.63 -14.76 -2.31
C LEU A 222 0.87 -13.43 -2.24
N TYR A 223 1.37 -12.44 -2.95
CA TYR A 223 0.76 -11.12 -3.09
C TYR A 223 0.50 -10.79 -4.55
N THR A 224 -0.63 -10.17 -4.85
CA THR A 224 -0.90 -9.60 -6.17
C THR A 224 -1.69 -8.30 -6.08
N ASP A 225 -1.73 -7.58 -7.17
CA ASP A 225 -2.51 -6.37 -7.37
C ASP A 225 -3.09 -6.36 -8.79
N VAL A 226 -4.02 -5.45 -9.06
CA VAL A 226 -4.65 -5.30 -10.37
C VAL A 226 -3.62 -5.17 -11.49
N TRP A 227 -3.91 -5.75 -12.63
CA TRP A 227 -3.00 -5.75 -13.80
C TRP A 227 -2.89 -4.40 -14.50
N VAL A 228 -3.87 -3.53 -14.30
CA VAL A 228 -3.87 -2.15 -14.83
C VAL A 228 -4.19 -1.19 -13.71
N SER A 229 -3.23 -0.33 -13.40
CA SER A 229 -3.37 0.66 -12.34
C SER A 229 -4.29 1.81 -12.74
N MET A 230 -4.91 2.46 -11.75
CA MET A 230 -5.84 3.57 -11.94
C MET A 230 -5.15 4.75 -12.67
N GLY A 231 -5.68 5.11 -13.84
CA GLY A 231 -5.14 6.20 -14.66
C GLY A 231 -4.05 5.79 -15.65
N GLU A 232 -3.63 4.52 -15.64
CA GLU A 232 -2.66 4.00 -16.61
C GLU A 232 -3.30 3.90 -18.00
N LYS A 233 -2.56 4.37 -19.02
CA LYS A 233 -2.98 4.30 -20.44
C LYS A 233 -2.22 3.18 -21.13
N VAL A 234 -2.75 1.98 -21.07
CA VAL A 234 -2.15 0.79 -21.71
C VAL A 234 -3.17 0.07 -22.58
N ASP A 235 -2.71 -0.73 -23.53
CA ASP A 235 -3.57 -1.69 -24.22
C ASP A 235 -3.94 -2.81 -23.24
N PHE A 236 -5.22 -2.85 -22.88
CA PHE A 236 -5.73 -3.81 -21.89
C PHE A 236 -5.56 -5.25 -22.37
N LYS A 237 -5.69 -5.49 -23.68
CA LYS A 237 -5.52 -6.85 -24.23
C LYS A 237 -4.06 -7.31 -24.14
N GLU A 238 -3.14 -6.45 -24.53
CA GLU A 238 -1.70 -6.77 -24.42
C GLU A 238 -1.31 -7.04 -22.97
N ARG A 239 -1.82 -6.24 -22.01
CA ARG A 239 -1.59 -6.43 -20.60
C ARG A 239 -2.17 -7.75 -20.08
N ILE A 240 -3.39 -8.12 -20.48
CA ILE A 240 -4.01 -9.41 -20.14
C ILE A 240 -3.18 -10.55 -20.71
N ASP A 241 -2.86 -10.54 -22.00
CA ASP A 241 -2.12 -11.62 -22.66
C ASP A 241 -0.76 -11.87 -21.98
N LEU A 242 -0.12 -10.81 -21.48
CA LEU A 242 1.16 -10.84 -20.79
C LEU A 242 1.06 -11.36 -19.35
N LEU A 243 0.01 -10.98 -18.62
CA LEU A 243 -0.11 -11.27 -17.19
C LEU A 243 -0.98 -12.48 -16.86
N LEU A 244 -1.78 -12.98 -17.80
CA LEU A 244 -2.63 -14.15 -17.57
C LEU A 244 -1.87 -15.38 -17.03
N PRO A 245 -0.62 -15.67 -17.46
CA PRO A 245 0.17 -16.76 -16.85
C PRO A 245 0.52 -16.53 -15.37
N TYR A 246 0.46 -15.28 -14.91
CA TYR A 246 0.81 -14.86 -13.55
C TYR A 246 -0.42 -14.69 -12.63
N GLN A 247 -1.59 -15.16 -13.07
CA GLN A 247 -2.80 -15.18 -12.24
C GLN A 247 -2.60 -16.05 -10.99
N ILE A 248 -2.98 -15.55 -9.81
CA ILE A 248 -3.04 -16.38 -8.60
C ILE A 248 -4.28 -17.28 -8.67
N ASN A 249 -4.06 -18.54 -8.95
CA ASN A 249 -5.04 -19.58 -9.07
C ASN A 249 -4.61 -20.87 -8.33
N ALA A 250 -5.44 -21.89 -8.33
CA ALA A 250 -5.16 -23.15 -7.63
C ALA A 250 -3.87 -23.84 -8.12
N GLU A 251 -3.53 -23.74 -9.40
CA GLU A 251 -2.30 -24.30 -9.95
C GLU A 251 -1.06 -23.59 -9.42
N LEU A 252 -1.05 -22.25 -9.42
CA LEU A 252 0.05 -21.48 -8.87
C LEU A 252 0.20 -21.70 -7.37
N LEU A 253 -0.93 -21.75 -6.64
CA LEU A 253 -0.93 -22.04 -5.22
C LEU A 253 -0.31 -23.43 -4.93
N ALA A 254 -0.63 -24.45 -5.72
CA ALA A 254 -0.05 -25.78 -5.58
C ALA A 254 1.47 -25.79 -5.83
N LYS A 255 1.98 -24.93 -6.73
CA LYS A 255 3.43 -24.80 -7.01
C LYS A 255 4.23 -24.27 -5.82
N THR A 256 3.58 -23.65 -4.83
CA THR A 256 4.29 -23.23 -3.61
C THR A 256 4.80 -24.41 -2.78
N GLU A 257 4.18 -25.58 -2.91
CA GLU A 257 4.44 -26.76 -2.08
C GLU A 257 4.36 -26.47 -0.57
N ASN A 258 3.71 -25.36 -0.19
CA ASN A 258 3.50 -24.94 1.20
C ASN A 258 2.00 -24.99 1.52
N PRO A 259 1.53 -25.92 2.35
CA PRO A 259 0.11 -26.04 2.70
C PRO A 259 -0.40 -24.86 3.54
N ASP A 260 0.50 -24.13 4.20
CA ASP A 260 0.20 -23.01 5.08
C ASP A 260 0.38 -21.64 4.39
N VAL A 261 0.64 -21.64 3.07
CA VAL A 261 0.79 -20.40 2.32
C VAL A 261 -0.46 -19.54 2.41
N ILE A 262 -0.30 -18.26 2.64
CA ILE A 262 -1.40 -17.28 2.61
C ILE A 262 -1.39 -16.45 1.34
N VAL A 263 -2.55 -15.86 1.01
CA VAL A 263 -2.69 -14.93 -0.12
C VAL A 263 -3.19 -13.60 0.40
N MET A 264 -2.55 -12.51 -0.06
CA MET A 264 -2.89 -11.13 0.26
C MET A 264 -3.14 -10.30 -1.02
N HIS A 265 -3.93 -9.25 -0.90
CA HIS A 265 -4.30 -8.36 -1.99
C HIS A 265 -4.77 -7.01 -1.43
N CYS A 266 -4.15 -5.90 -1.85
CA CYS A 266 -4.47 -4.56 -1.34
C CYS A 266 -5.88 -4.04 -1.69
N LEU A 267 -6.59 -4.73 -2.61
CA LEU A 267 -7.88 -4.34 -3.17
C LEU A 267 -7.84 -2.98 -3.91
N PRO A 268 -8.69 -2.77 -4.97
CA PRO A 268 -9.74 -3.69 -5.44
C PRO A 268 -9.18 -4.92 -6.13
N ALA A 269 -9.95 -6.00 -6.24
CA ALA A 269 -9.59 -7.21 -6.97
C ALA A 269 -10.64 -7.49 -8.06
N PHE A 270 -10.18 -7.95 -9.23
CA PHE A 270 -11.04 -8.39 -10.32
C PHE A 270 -11.16 -9.92 -10.33
N HIS A 271 -11.89 -10.44 -9.36
CA HIS A 271 -12.07 -11.88 -9.17
C HIS A 271 -13.46 -12.38 -9.57
N ASP A 272 -14.40 -11.48 -9.90
CA ASP A 272 -15.77 -11.82 -10.28
C ASP A 272 -16.41 -10.77 -11.21
N LEU A 273 -17.67 -10.97 -11.58
CA LEU A 273 -18.44 -10.09 -12.47
C LEU A 273 -19.33 -9.08 -11.71
N ASN A 274 -19.14 -8.89 -10.41
CA ASN A 274 -19.99 -8.01 -9.61
C ASN A 274 -19.61 -6.52 -9.72
N THR A 275 -18.68 -6.16 -10.62
CA THR A 275 -18.27 -4.78 -10.88
C THR A 275 -18.55 -4.39 -12.34
N GLU A 276 -18.83 -3.11 -12.60
CA GLU A 276 -19.01 -2.59 -13.97
C GLU A 276 -17.79 -2.91 -14.85
N ILE A 277 -16.58 -2.64 -14.34
CA ILE A 277 -15.34 -2.90 -15.08
C ILE A 277 -15.13 -4.40 -15.31
N GLY A 278 -15.42 -5.26 -14.34
CA GLY A 278 -15.36 -6.71 -14.50
C GLY A 278 -16.28 -7.21 -15.60
N GLN A 279 -17.50 -6.66 -15.66
CA GLN A 279 -18.47 -6.99 -16.72
C GLN A 279 -18.00 -6.48 -18.11
N GLU A 280 -17.45 -5.26 -18.21
CA GLU A 280 -16.89 -4.72 -19.46
C GLU A 280 -15.71 -5.58 -19.97
N ILE A 281 -14.86 -6.06 -19.07
CA ILE A 281 -13.73 -6.93 -19.39
C ILE A 281 -14.25 -8.29 -19.90
N TYR A 282 -15.25 -8.84 -19.24
CA TYR A 282 -15.88 -10.10 -19.66
C TYR A 282 -16.53 -9.99 -21.04
N ASP A 283 -17.32 -8.94 -21.28
CA ASP A 283 -17.99 -8.71 -22.54
C ASP A 283 -17.00 -8.53 -23.70
N LYS A 284 -15.83 -7.95 -23.44
CA LYS A 284 -14.81 -7.64 -24.45
C LYS A 284 -13.80 -8.78 -24.67
N TYR A 285 -13.41 -9.48 -23.58
CA TYR A 285 -12.29 -10.43 -23.60
C TYR A 285 -12.69 -11.84 -23.16
N GLY A 286 -13.90 -12.05 -22.63
CA GLY A 286 -14.38 -13.34 -22.15
C GLY A 286 -13.76 -13.82 -20.84
N LEU A 287 -13.13 -12.93 -20.06
CA LEU A 287 -12.46 -13.24 -18.81
C LEU A 287 -13.29 -12.75 -17.63
N ALA A 288 -13.74 -13.66 -16.77
CA ALA A 288 -14.50 -13.35 -15.57
C ALA A 288 -13.61 -13.01 -14.37
N GLU A 289 -12.35 -13.40 -14.41
CA GLU A 289 -11.36 -13.28 -13.33
C GLU A 289 -10.02 -12.84 -13.95
N LEU A 290 -9.30 -11.94 -13.28
CA LEU A 290 -8.01 -11.44 -13.77
C LEU A 290 -6.86 -11.90 -12.88
N GLU A 291 -6.34 -11.02 -12.02
CA GLU A 291 -5.10 -11.24 -11.24
C GLU A 291 -5.24 -12.35 -10.19
N ILE A 292 -6.46 -12.64 -9.76
CA ILE A 292 -6.77 -13.70 -8.79
C ILE A 292 -8.10 -14.35 -9.16
N THR A 293 -8.19 -15.69 -9.03
CA THR A 293 -9.46 -16.39 -9.24
C THR A 293 -10.39 -16.21 -8.03
N ASP A 294 -11.71 -16.27 -8.27
CA ASP A 294 -12.71 -16.14 -7.19
C ASP A 294 -12.56 -17.25 -6.15
N GLU A 295 -12.26 -18.49 -6.57
CA GLU A 295 -11.98 -19.60 -5.66
C GLU A 295 -10.88 -19.22 -4.65
N ILE A 296 -9.76 -18.71 -5.12
CA ILE A 296 -8.63 -18.33 -4.25
C ILE A 296 -8.95 -17.09 -3.43
N PHE A 297 -9.59 -16.08 -4.03
CA PHE A 297 -10.04 -14.90 -3.32
C PHE A 297 -10.95 -15.27 -2.14
N GLN A 298 -11.98 -16.09 -2.36
CA GLN A 298 -12.91 -16.51 -1.30
C GLN A 298 -12.21 -17.32 -0.23
N LYS A 299 -11.30 -18.22 -0.61
CA LYS A 299 -10.51 -19.03 0.33
C LYS A 299 -9.72 -18.17 1.31
N TYR A 300 -9.13 -17.05 0.84
CA TYR A 300 -8.30 -16.15 1.65
C TYR A 300 -8.96 -14.83 2.00
N SER A 301 -10.25 -14.67 1.72
CA SER A 301 -10.99 -13.43 1.92
C SER A 301 -10.88 -12.87 3.34
N SER A 302 -10.85 -13.72 4.37
CA SER A 302 -10.68 -13.29 5.76
C SER A 302 -9.35 -12.56 5.98
N ILE A 303 -8.26 -13.00 5.33
CA ILE A 303 -6.94 -12.36 5.43
C ILE A 303 -6.92 -11.07 4.60
N ILE A 304 -7.45 -11.11 3.38
CA ILE A 304 -7.53 -9.94 2.48
C ILE A 304 -8.35 -8.80 3.13
N PHE A 305 -9.48 -9.10 3.75
CA PHE A 305 -10.26 -8.08 4.46
C PHE A 305 -9.63 -7.66 5.78
N GLN A 306 -8.88 -8.53 6.46
CA GLN A 306 -8.09 -8.14 7.63
C GLN A 306 -6.97 -7.17 7.24
N GLU A 307 -6.29 -7.39 6.12
CA GLU A 307 -5.31 -6.47 5.54
C GLU A 307 -5.94 -5.09 5.28
N ALA A 308 -7.11 -5.06 4.64
CA ALA A 308 -7.85 -3.81 4.40
C ALA A 308 -8.27 -3.11 5.70
N GLU A 309 -8.68 -3.83 6.75
CA GLU A 309 -8.94 -3.29 8.08
C GLU A 309 -7.68 -2.71 8.71
N ASN A 310 -6.56 -3.40 8.59
CA ASN A 310 -5.27 -3.00 9.15
C ASN A 310 -4.78 -1.65 8.61
N ARG A 311 -5.23 -1.21 7.42
CA ARG A 311 -4.98 0.13 6.88
C ARG A 311 -5.36 1.24 7.86
N MET A 312 -6.51 1.14 8.51
CA MET A 312 -6.94 2.12 9.50
C MET A 312 -6.02 2.15 10.73
N HIS A 313 -5.54 1.00 11.16
CA HIS A 313 -4.71 0.90 12.37
C HIS A 313 -3.26 1.32 12.11
N SER A 314 -2.71 0.96 10.95
CA SER A 314 -1.39 1.42 10.50
C SER A 314 -1.35 2.94 10.33
N ILE A 315 -2.39 3.53 9.75
CA ILE A 315 -2.53 4.98 9.59
C ILE A 315 -2.62 5.69 10.97
N LYS A 316 -3.32 5.11 11.96
CA LYS A 316 -3.28 5.65 13.33
C LYS A 316 -1.86 5.69 13.89
N ALA A 317 -1.10 4.60 13.70
CA ALA A 317 0.28 4.53 14.17
C ALA A 317 1.15 5.60 13.51
N ILE A 318 1.05 5.75 12.20
CA ILE A 318 1.79 6.76 11.42
C ILE A 318 1.44 8.16 11.89
N MET A 319 0.15 8.54 11.92
CA MET A 319 -0.28 9.87 12.34
C MET A 319 0.10 10.18 13.79
N TYR A 320 -0.11 9.22 14.69
CA TYR A 320 0.28 9.40 16.09
C TYR A 320 1.79 9.58 16.25
N ASN A 321 2.59 8.78 15.54
CA ASN A 321 4.04 8.91 15.60
C ASN A 321 4.54 10.27 15.11
N SER A 322 3.93 10.80 14.04
CA SER A 322 4.27 12.11 13.47
C SER A 322 3.84 13.28 14.37
N LEU A 323 2.69 13.18 15.06
CA LEU A 323 2.07 14.32 15.75
C LEU A 323 2.20 14.28 17.28
N LYS A 324 2.70 13.21 17.87
CA LYS A 324 2.78 13.04 19.34
C LYS A 324 3.68 14.04 20.06
N ALA A 325 4.51 14.79 19.33
CA ALA A 325 5.45 15.77 19.87
C ALA A 325 4.94 17.22 19.77
N ILE A 326 3.71 17.43 19.26
CA ILE A 326 3.09 18.76 19.15
C ILE A 326 2.32 19.13 20.42
#